data_c0b61a2c80d92d57ac8d968c271fa99a
#
_entry.id   c0b61a2c80d92d57ac8d968c271fa99a
#
_cell.length_a   1.000
_cell.length_b   1.000
_cell.length_c   1.000
_cell.angle_alpha   90.00
_cell.angle_beta   90.00
_cell.angle_gamma   90.00
#
_symmetry.space_group_name_H-M   'P 1'
#
loop_
_entity.id
_entity.type
_entity.pdbx_description
1 polymer ?
#
loop_
_entity_poly.entity_id
_entity_poly.type
_entity_poly.pdbx_seq_one_letter_code
_entity_poly.pdbx_strand_id
1 'polypeptide(L)'
;SYFNALAQFIAGQTGATLGFLPVGGNAVGASLVNANGAGVESVLSGDRRAVILMNIEPDADLPNPAQARAALAKANTVIALSAYKSADLLEVADVILPISTFTETVSTFVNSEGRAQTIQPAVKPLGDSRPAWKVLRVLGGLLNLDGFLYNMPEEVLGEALGENYCTKLSNQSTASGLTNGNAASSAGLERLSDVGIYAGDQIVRRSSALQLTRDAKRALYATSMFQLSSIRSFGTN
;
A
#
# COMPACT_ATOMS: atom_id res chain seq x y z
N SER A 1 5.94 11.06 -11.53
CA SER A 1 7.40 10.84 -11.54
C SER A 1 7.99 11.25 -12.90
N TYR A 2 9.30 11.52 -12.94
CA TYR A 2 10.02 11.90 -14.15
C TYR A 2 9.84 10.87 -15.30
N PHE A 3 9.92 9.58 -15.00
CA PHE A 3 9.71 8.52 -15.99
C PHE A 3 8.32 8.52 -16.62
N ASN A 4 7.29 8.80 -15.86
CA ASN A 4 5.92 8.90 -16.40
C ASN A 4 5.79 10.08 -17.36
N ALA A 5 6.37 11.24 -17.02
CA ALA A 5 6.37 12.42 -17.89
C ALA A 5 7.14 12.16 -19.19
N LEU A 6 8.30 11.51 -19.12
CA LEU A 6 9.10 11.12 -20.26
C LEU A 6 8.35 10.11 -21.16
N ALA A 7 7.73 9.09 -20.56
CA ALA A 7 6.94 8.11 -21.30
C ALA A 7 5.75 8.76 -22.03
N GLN A 8 5.06 9.69 -21.37
CA GLN A 8 3.97 10.46 -22.00
C GLN A 8 4.48 11.35 -23.14
N PHE A 9 5.62 11.99 -22.97
CA PHE A 9 6.24 12.80 -24.04
C PHE A 9 6.57 11.93 -25.26
N ILE A 10 7.22 10.78 -25.05
CA ILE A 10 7.55 9.83 -26.14
C ILE A 10 6.27 9.36 -26.84
N ALA A 11 5.26 8.94 -26.07
CA ALA A 11 3.97 8.51 -26.62
C ALA A 11 3.32 9.60 -27.48
N GLY A 12 3.33 10.85 -27.01
CA GLY A 12 2.81 11.99 -27.76
C GLY A 12 3.57 12.28 -29.06
N GLN A 13 4.91 12.08 -29.08
CA GLN A 13 5.72 12.28 -30.29
C GLN A 13 5.58 11.15 -31.31
N THR A 14 5.34 9.93 -30.86
CA THR A 14 5.33 8.73 -31.73
C THR A 14 3.92 8.26 -32.10
N GLY A 15 2.88 8.80 -31.47
CA GLY A 15 1.52 8.29 -31.58
C GLY A 15 1.30 6.93 -30.88
N ALA A 16 2.23 6.50 -30.05
CA ALA A 16 2.13 5.25 -29.31
C ALA A 16 1.08 5.33 -28.19
N THR A 17 0.42 4.23 -27.91
CA THR A 17 -0.47 4.11 -26.76
C THR A 17 0.34 3.81 -25.50
N LEU A 18 0.25 4.69 -24.51
CA LEU A 18 0.86 4.49 -23.19
C LEU A 18 -0.12 3.78 -22.27
N GLY A 19 0.35 2.72 -21.60
CA GLY A 19 -0.38 2.01 -20.56
C GLY A 19 0.46 1.90 -19.29
N PHE A 20 -0.22 1.78 -18.15
CA PHE A 20 0.41 1.55 -16.86
C PHE A 20 0.04 0.18 -16.31
N LEU A 21 1.04 -0.53 -15.79
CA LEU A 21 0.86 -1.75 -15.01
C LEU A 21 1.08 -1.41 -13.53
N PRO A 22 0.03 -1.12 -12.76
CA PRO A 22 0.16 -0.78 -11.35
C PRO A 22 0.62 -2.00 -10.54
N VAL A 23 1.45 -1.76 -9.53
CA VAL A 23 2.02 -2.83 -8.67
C VAL A 23 0.96 -3.45 -7.74
N GLY A 24 -0.08 -2.74 -7.39
CA GLY A 24 -1.14 -3.23 -6.48
C GLY A 24 -2.50 -3.31 -7.16
N GLY A 25 -3.35 -4.21 -6.69
CA GLY A 25 -4.70 -4.42 -7.23
C GLY A 25 -5.62 -3.20 -7.14
N ASN A 26 -5.31 -2.22 -6.30
CA ASN A 26 -6.07 -0.98 -6.14
C ASN A 26 -5.20 0.29 -6.16
N ALA A 27 -4.05 0.26 -6.81
CA ALA A 27 -3.16 1.41 -6.89
C ALA A 27 -3.82 2.60 -7.63
N VAL A 28 -4.65 2.34 -8.64
CA VAL A 28 -5.42 3.36 -9.33
C VAL A 28 -6.46 3.97 -8.40
N GLY A 29 -7.21 3.15 -7.64
CA GLY A 29 -8.17 3.63 -6.66
C GLY A 29 -7.53 4.49 -5.57
N ALA A 30 -6.39 4.06 -5.03
CA ALA A 30 -5.64 4.84 -4.05
C ALA A 30 -5.20 6.21 -4.60
N SER A 31 -4.80 6.26 -5.87
CA SER A 31 -4.45 7.52 -6.53
C SER A 31 -5.66 8.45 -6.72
N LEU A 32 -6.81 7.89 -7.09
CA LEU A 32 -8.04 8.66 -7.30
C LEU A 32 -8.55 9.34 -6.02
N VAL A 33 -8.38 8.70 -4.88
CA VAL A 33 -8.76 9.27 -3.57
C VAL A 33 -7.60 10.01 -2.88
N ASN A 34 -6.52 10.32 -3.62
CA ASN A 34 -5.33 11.00 -3.10
C ASN A 34 -4.69 10.32 -1.86
N ALA A 35 -4.84 8.99 -1.76
CA ALA A 35 -4.24 8.22 -0.67
C ALA A 35 -2.71 8.06 -0.80
N ASN A 36 -2.11 8.60 -1.87
CA ASN A 36 -0.67 8.55 -2.10
C ASN A 36 0.13 9.43 -1.13
N GLY A 37 -0.47 10.47 -0.59
CA GLY A 37 0.11 11.36 0.42
C GLY A 37 1.55 11.79 0.14
N ALA A 38 2.30 12.02 1.21
CA ALA A 38 3.72 12.41 1.15
C ALA A 38 4.68 11.21 0.97
N GLY A 39 4.15 9.99 0.82
CA GLY A 39 4.94 8.76 0.73
C GLY A 39 5.43 8.24 2.08
N VAL A 40 5.78 6.97 2.11
CA VAL A 40 6.25 6.27 3.32
C VAL A 40 7.52 6.91 3.88
N GLU A 41 8.46 7.31 3.02
CA GLU A 41 9.71 7.96 3.44
C GLU A 41 9.47 9.23 4.23
N SER A 42 8.51 10.06 3.83
CA SER A 42 8.15 11.28 4.56
C SER A 42 7.51 10.99 5.93
N VAL A 43 6.79 9.88 6.05
CA VAL A 43 6.26 9.45 7.36
C VAL A 43 7.38 8.95 8.26
N LEU A 44 8.33 8.16 7.69
CA LEU A 44 9.43 7.55 8.43
C LEU A 44 10.59 8.52 8.72
N SER A 45 10.75 9.60 7.96
CA SER A 45 11.80 10.62 8.19
C SER A 45 11.36 11.76 9.09
N GLY A 46 10.05 11.95 9.31
CA GLY A 46 9.51 13.05 10.09
C GLY A 46 9.34 12.72 11.57
N ASP A 47 9.40 13.74 12.43
CA ASP A 47 9.04 13.63 13.83
C ASP A 47 7.51 13.64 13.97
N ARG A 48 6.90 12.49 13.78
CA ARG A 48 5.45 12.32 13.91
C ARG A 48 5.07 12.07 15.36
N ARG A 49 4.13 12.86 15.88
CA ARG A 49 3.61 12.66 17.25
C ARG A 49 2.71 11.43 17.34
N ALA A 50 1.96 11.14 16.29
CA ALA A 50 1.10 9.97 16.19
C ALA A 50 1.19 9.35 14.80
N VAL A 51 1.17 8.02 14.73
CA VAL A 51 1.17 7.25 13.49
C VAL A 51 0.04 6.23 13.55
N ILE A 52 -0.73 6.13 12.47
CA ILE A 52 -1.73 5.08 12.29
C ILE A 52 -1.23 4.16 11.19
N LEU A 53 -0.98 2.90 11.54
CA LEU A 53 -0.67 1.82 10.60
C LEU A 53 -1.96 1.11 10.23
N MET A 54 -2.39 1.23 8.98
CA MET A 54 -3.62 0.58 8.51
C MET A 54 -3.29 -0.61 7.61
N ASN A 55 -3.51 -1.80 8.15
CA ASN A 55 -3.24 -3.08 7.48
C ASN A 55 -1.79 -3.22 6.98
N ILE A 56 -0.85 -2.71 7.76
CA ILE A 56 0.59 -2.74 7.47
C ILE A 56 1.30 -3.53 8.57
N GLU A 57 2.13 -4.46 8.17
CA GLU A 57 3.10 -5.16 9.01
C GLU A 57 4.50 -4.61 8.67
N PRO A 58 5.15 -3.84 9.56
CA PRO A 58 6.36 -3.09 9.22
C PRO A 58 7.48 -3.92 8.62
N ASP A 59 7.67 -5.16 9.10
CA ASP A 59 8.73 -6.03 8.63
C ASP A 59 8.46 -6.63 7.25
N ALA A 60 7.20 -6.77 6.87
CA ALA A 60 6.80 -7.41 5.62
C ALA A 60 6.41 -6.42 4.52
N ASP A 61 5.89 -5.25 4.89
CA ASP A 61 5.27 -4.32 3.95
C ASP A 61 6.13 -3.07 3.68
N LEU A 62 7.15 -2.80 4.51
CA LEU A 62 7.99 -1.61 4.34
C LEU A 62 9.37 -1.97 3.78
N PRO A 63 9.94 -1.13 2.89
CA PRO A 63 11.18 -1.46 2.19
C PRO A 63 12.41 -1.52 3.12
N ASN A 64 12.36 -0.83 4.26
CA ASN A 64 13.42 -0.83 5.27
C ASN A 64 12.82 -1.02 6.66
N PRO A 65 12.62 -2.26 7.13
CA PRO A 65 12.02 -2.56 8.41
C PRO A 65 12.76 -1.94 9.61
N ALA A 66 14.09 -1.91 9.59
CA ALA A 66 14.89 -1.34 10.67
C ALA A 66 14.68 0.18 10.80
N GLN A 67 14.66 0.90 9.69
CA GLN A 67 14.37 2.33 9.65
C GLN A 67 12.92 2.59 10.09
N ALA A 68 11.99 1.77 9.65
CA ALA A 68 10.59 1.88 10.03
C ALA A 68 10.40 1.75 11.53
N ARG A 69 10.97 0.71 12.16
CA ARG A 69 10.91 0.55 13.63
C ARG A 69 11.56 1.72 14.36
N ALA A 70 12.73 2.19 13.89
CA ALA A 70 13.40 3.34 14.50
C ALA A 70 12.58 4.64 14.39
N ALA A 71 11.84 4.83 13.32
CA ALA A 71 10.95 5.98 13.14
C ALA A 71 9.69 5.87 14.00
N LEU A 72 9.07 4.68 14.05
CA LEU A 72 7.88 4.43 14.87
C LEU A 72 8.19 4.56 16.36
N ALA A 73 9.37 4.14 16.81
CA ALA A 73 9.82 4.29 18.21
C ALA A 73 9.98 5.76 18.66
N LYS A 74 10.07 6.71 17.71
CA LYS A 74 10.10 8.16 18.03
C LYS A 74 8.71 8.76 18.16
N ALA A 75 7.68 8.11 17.65
CA ALA A 75 6.31 8.60 17.77
C ALA A 75 5.83 8.49 19.21
N ASN A 76 5.02 9.47 19.66
CA ASN A 76 4.42 9.41 20.98
C ASN A 76 3.31 8.35 21.06
N THR A 77 2.69 8.04 19.92
CA THR A 77 1.59 7.07 19.86
C THR A 77 1.59 6.39 18.50
N VAL A 78 1.58 5.07 18.52
CA VAL A 78 1.42 4.23 17.32
C VAL A 78 0.17 3.36 17.48
N ILE A 79 -0.80 3.57 16.60
CA ILE A 79 -2.05 2.80 16.56
C ILE A 79 -2.01 1.91 15.33
N ALA A 80 -2.12 0.60 15.51
CA ALA A 80 -2.23 -0.34 14.41
C ALA A 80 -3.69 -0.79 14.23
N LEU A 81 -4.22 -0.62 13.03
CA LEU A 81 -5.46 -1.20 12.56
C LEU A 81 -5.08 -2.44 11.75
N SER A 82 -5.22 -3.64 12.32
CA SER A 82 -4.74 -4.86 11.68
C SER A 82 -5.68 -6.04 11.87
N ALA A 83 -5.77 -6.89 10.84
CA ALA A 83 -6.47 -8.15 10.92
C ALA A 83 -5.67 -9.23 11.67
N TYR A 84 -4.37 -9.03 11.80
CA TYR A 84 -3.45 -9.98 12.42
C TYR A 84 -2.58 -9.33 13.48
N LYS A 85 -2.34 -10.08 14.53
CA LYS A 85 -1.44 -9.70 15.62
C LYS A 85 -0.06 -10.28 15.34
N SER A 86 0.74 -9.58 14.55
CA SER A 86 2.10 -9.99 14.22
C SER A 86 3.10 -9.56 15.30
N ALA A 87 4.26 -10.24 15.32
CA ALA A 87 5.29 -9.95 16.33
C ALA A 87 5.85 -8.53 16.19
N ASP A 88 6.09 -8.09 14.97
CA ASP A 88 6.57 -6.74 14.65
C ASP A 88 5.59 -5.63 15.06
N LEU A 89 4.28 -5.86 14.89
CA LEU A 89 3.27 -4.92 15.37
C LEU A 89 3.23 -4.84 16.90
N LEU A 90 3.45 -5.97 17.60
CA LEU A 90 3.52 -6.00 19.05
C LEU A 90 4.71 -5.23 19.62
N GLU A 91 5.80 -5.10 18.85
CA GLU A 91 6.98 -4.34 19.26
C GLU A 91 6.80 -2.84 19.08
N VAL A 92 6.02 -2.38 18.09
CA VAL A 92 5.98 -0.96 17.73
C VAL A 92 4.66 -0.27 18.04
N ALA A 93 3.55 -0.99 18.21
CA ALA A 93 2.23 -0.39 18.42
C ALA A 93 1.87 -0.30 19.90
N ASP A 94 1.44 0.89 20.33
CA ASP A 94 0.85 1.09 21.66
C ASP A 94 -0.56 0.51 21.77
N VAL A 95 -1.29 0.54 20.63
CA VAL A 95 -2.66 0.03 20.55
C VAL A 95 -2.83 -0.72 19.24
N ILE A 96 -3.40 -1.93 19.30
CA ILE A 96 -3.81 -2.70 18.11
C ILE A 96 -5.32 -2.84 18.14
N LEU A 97 -5.99 -2.28 17.11
CA LEU A 97 -7.44 -2.39 16.91
C LEU A 97 -7.72 -3.43 15.84
N PRO A 98 -8.57 -4.44 16.12
CA PRO A 98 -8.85 -5.50 15.16
C PRO A 98 -9.73 -5.00 14.01
N ILE A 99 -9.24 -5.13 12.78
CA ILE A 99 -10.01 -4.86 11.57
C ILE A 99 -10.28 -6.14 10.79
N SER A 100 -11.34 -6.10 9.98
CA SER A 100 -11.73 -7.18 9.10
C SER A 100 -10.76 -7.32 7.92
N THR A 101 -10.56 -8.55 7.46
CA THR A 101 -9.85 -8.83 6.20
C THR A 101 -10.69 -8.37 4.99
N PHE A 102 -10.10 -8.33 3.80
CA PHE A 102 -10.82 -7.94 2.58
C PHE A 102 -11.96 -8.93 2.23
N THR A 103 -11.87 -10.18 2.67
CA THR A 103 -12.92 -11.20 2.49
C THR A 103 -14.12 -11.01 3.39
N GLU A 104 -14.01 -10.18 4.42
CA GLU A 104 -15.01 -9.93 5.47
C GLU A 104 -15.64 -8.53 5.39
N THR A 105 -15.25 -7.73 4.40
CA THR A 105 -15.72 -6.34 4.26
C THR A 105 -16.06 -5.98 2.82
N VAL A 106 -16.98 -5.05 2.64
CA VAL A 106 -17.21 -4.43 1.34
C VAL A 106 -15.97 -3.63 0.96
N SER A 107 -15.48 -3.81 -0.26
CA SER A 107 -14.31 -3.07 -0.77
C SER A 107 -14.52 -2.72 -2.24
N THR A 108 -13.98 -1.58 -2.67
CA THR A 108 -13.99 -1.17 -4.07
C THR A 108 -12.58 -1.10 -4.61
N PHE A 109 -12.35 -1.79 -5.71
CA PHE A 109 -11.07 -1.81 -6.43
C PHE A 109 -11.24 -1.10 -7.77
N VAL A 110 -10.28 -0.26 -8.12
CA VAL A 110 -10.23 0.36 -9.45
C VAL A 110 -9.05 -0.24 -10.20
N ASN A 111 -9.34 -0.91 -11.31
CA ASN A 111 -8.31 -1.56 -12.12
C ASN A 111 -7.53 -0.56 -12.99
N SER A 112 -6.55 -1.06 -13.75
CA SER A 112 -5.71 -0.25 -14.65
C SER A 112 -6.47 0.40 -15.80
N GLU A 113 -7.68 -0.06 -16.12
CA GLU A 113 -8.56 0.57 -17.12
C GLU A 113 -9.42 1.71 -16.53
N GLY A 114 -9.37 1.94 -15.20
CA GLY A 114 -10.21 2.90 -14.51
C GLY A 114 -11.60 2.35 -14.14
N ARG A 115 -11.81 1.04 -14.24
CA ARG A 115 -13.09 0.40 -13.89
C ARG A 115 -13.17 0.16 -12.39
N ALA A 116 -14.14 0.77 -11.73
CA ALA A 116 -14.46 0.50 -10.34
C ALA A 116 -15.29 -0.79 -10.22
N GLN A 117 -14.88 -1.67 -9.32
CA GLN A 117 -15.51 -2.95 -9.05
C GLN A 117 -15.65 -3.13 -7.55
N THR A 118 -16.89 -3.20 -7.07
CA THR A 118 -17.19 -3.41 -5.66
C THR A 118 -17.37 -4.89 -5.38
N ILE A 119 -16.67 -5.39 -4.38
CA ILE A 119 -16.80 -6.75 -3.88
C ILE A 119 -17.64 -6.77 -2.61
N GLN A 120 -18.44 -7.82 -2.46
CA GLN A 120 -19.20 -8.08 -1.25
C GLN A 120 -18.44 -9.05 -0.34
N PRO A 121 -18.61 -8.95 0.99
CA PRO A 121 -17.95 -9.89 1.90
C PRO A 121 -18.43 -11.32 1.65
N ALA A 122 -17.47 -12.26 1.61
CA ALA A 122 -17.76 -13.68 1.48
C ALA A 122 -18.19 -14.31 2.82
N VAL A 123 -17.69 -13.76 3.93
CA VAL A 123 -17.95 -14.22 5.29
C VAL A 123 -18.12 -13.02 6.23
N LYS A 124 -18.71 -13.29 7.40
CA LYS A 124 -18.83 -12.25 8.44
C LYS A 124 -17.49 -12.02 9.13
N PRO A 125 -17.24 -10.79 9.65
CA PRO A 125 -16.07 -10.50 10.46
C PRO A 125 -15.92 -11.47 11.64
N LEU A 126 -14.71 -11.90 11.89
CA LEU A 126 -14.38 -12.83 12.98
C LEU A 126 -14.27 -12.07 14.31
N GLY A 127 -14.97 -12.57 15.33
CA GLY A 127 -14.90 -12.04 16.70
C GLY A 127 -15.25 -10.55 16.78
N ASP A 128 -14.37 -9.77 17.41
CA ASP A 128 -14.55 -8.34 17.60
C ASP A 128 -14.03 -7.48 16.45
N SER A 129 -13.52 -8.09 15.37
CA SER A 129 -13.05 -7.34 14.21
C SER A 129 -14.19 -6.57 13.54
N ARG A 130 -13.85 -5.42 12.99
CA ARG A 130 -14.80 -4.55 12.28
C ARG A 130 -14.16 -4.05 10.98
N PRO A 131 -14.95 -3.75 9.95
CA PRO A 131 -14.43 -3.07 8.77
C PRO A 131 -13.64 -1.82 9.15
N ALA A 132 -12.46 -1.64 8.56
CA ALA A 132 -11.54 -0.56 8.92
C ALA A 132 -12.20 0.83 8.87
N TRP A 133 -13.06 1.08 7.87
CA TRP A 133 -13.78 2.35 7.75
C TRP A 133 -14.71 2.63 8.95
N LYS A 134 -15.29 1.60 9.57
CA LYS A 134 -16.13 1.75 10.79
C LYS A 134 -15.27 2.12 12.00
N VAL A 135 -14.08 1.54 12.12
CA VAL A 135 -13.13 1.89 13.17
C VAL A 135 -12.66 3.34 13.00
N LEU A 136 -12.30 3.74 11.78
CA LEU A 136 -11.91 5.12 11.47
C LEU A 136 -13.05 6.11 11.70
N ARG A 137 -14.29 5.75 11.34
CA ARG A 137 -15.47 6.57 11.62
C ARG A 137 -15.63 6.86 13.11
N VAL A 138 -15.53 5.83 13.94
CA VAL A 138 -15.65 5.99 15.39
C VAL A 138 -14.50 6.84 15.94
N LEU A 139 -13.28 6.59 15.49
CA LEU A 139 -12.10 7.35 15.87
C LEU A 139 -12.24 8.83 15.48
N GLY A 140 -12.67 9.12 14.25
CA GLY A 140 -12.92 10.48 13.77
C GLY A 140 -14.00 11.19 14.58
N GLY A 141 -15.09 10.50 14.91
CA GLY A 141 -16.16 11.04 15.77
C GLY A 141 -15.68 11.33 17.18
N LEU A 142 -14.87 10.46 17.79
CA LEU A 142 -14.28 10.69 19.14
C LEU A 142 -13.28 11.86 19.14
N LEU A 143 -12.63 12.11 18.02
CA LEU A 143 -11.73 13.25 17.83
C LEU A 143 -12.47 14.55 17.42
N ASN A 144 -13.78 14.52 17.32
CA ASN A 144 -14.64 15.61 16.84
C ASN A 144 -14.23 16.15 15.47
N LEU A 145 -13.86 15.24 14.56
CA LEU A 145 -13.54 15.58 13.17
C LEU A 145 -14.82 15.60 12.33
N ASP A 146 -14.94 16.57 11.42
CA ASP A 146 -16.01 16.63 10.44
C ASP A 146 -15.90 15.50 9.40
N GLY A 147 -17.02 15.08 8.79
CA GLY A 147 -17.02 14.10 7.71
C GLY A 147 -16.95 12.64 8.15
N PHE A 148 -17.24 12.30 9.41
CA PHE A 148 -17.16 10.92 9.93
C PHE A 148 -18.55 10.36 10.36
N LEU A 149 -19.64 10.80 9.72
CA LEU A 149 -21.00 10.40 10.11
C LEU A 149 -21.63 9.34 9.22
N TYR A 150 -20.82 8.62 8.43
CA TYR A 150 -21.31 7.59 7.52
C TYR A 150 -21.92 6.40 8.25
N ASN A 151 -23.00 5.86 7.71
CA ASN A 151 -23.66 4.65 8.18
C ASN A 151 -23.42 3.47 7.25
N MET A 152 -23.24 3.73 5.96
CA MET A 152 -23.10 2.74 4.90
C MET A 152 -21.80 2.93 4.10
N PRO A 153 -21.16 1.84 3.63
CA PRO A 153 -19.94 1.96 2.83
C PRO A 153 -20.17 2.69 1.49
N GLU A 154 -21.41 2.67 0.96
CA GLU A 154 -21.79 3.37 -0.27
C GLU A 154 -21.71 4.89 -0.10
N GLU A 155 -21.99 5.41 1.10
CA GLU A 155 -21.85 6.84 1.41
C GLU A 155 -20.39 7.26 1.35
N VAL A 156 -19.48 6.44 1.92
CA VAL A 156 -18.04 6.67 1.86
C VAL A 156 -17.55 6.63 0.42
N LEU A 157 -18.03 5.65 -0.35
CA LEU A 157 -17.65 5.51 -1.76
C LEU A 157 -18.13 6.69 -2.61
N GLY A 158 -19.38 7.14 -2.38
CA GLY A 158 -19.97 8.29 -3.08
C GLY A 158 -19.18 9.57 -2.81
N GLU A 159 -18.74 9.81 -1.59
CA GLU A 159 -17.91 10.97 -1.27
C GLU A 159 -16.50 10.83 -1.88
N ALA A 160 -15.89 9.65 -1.79
CA ALA A 160 -14.53 9.43 -2.26
C ALA A 160 -14.39 9.54 -3.78
N LEU A 161 -15.34 9.03 -4.56
CA LEU A 161 -15.26 8.94 -6.02
C LEU A 161 -16.34 9.75 -6.75
N GLY A 162 -17.34 10.29 -6.03
CA GLY A 162 -18.50 10.96 -6.56
C GLY A 162 -19.60 9.98 -7.03
N GLU A 163 -20.85 10.45 -7.13
CA GLU A 163 -22.03 9.61 -7.39
C GLU A 163 -21.98 8.84 -8.73
N ASN A 164 -21.27 9.36 -9.72
CA ASN A 164 -21.16 8.76 -11.06
C ASN A 164 -19.76 8.18 -11.33
N TYR A 165 -19.11 7.61 -10.33
CA TYR A 165 -17.75 7.11 -10.45
C TYR A 165 -17.57 6.09 -11.57
N CYS A 166 -18.56 5.25 -11.85
CA CYS A 166 -18.51 4.24 -12.92
C CYS A 166 -18.38 4.83 -14.32
N THR A 167 -18.81 6.09 -14.54
CA THR A 167 -18.81 6.75 -15.85
C THR A 167 -17.71 7.82 -16.01
N LYS A 168 -17.11 8.26 -14.90
CA LYS A 168 -16.17 9.39 -14.88
C LYS A 168 -14.73 9.01 -14.58
N LEU A 169 -14.45 7.77 -14.19
CA LEU A 169 -13.11 7.36 -13.85
C LEU A 169 -12.22 7.33 -15.09
N SER A 170 -11.07 7.96 -14.99
CA SER A 170 -10.04 7.96 -16.01
C SER A 170 -8.76 7.40 -15.43
N ASN A 171 -8.11 6.51 -16.17
CA ASN A 171 -6.77 6.03 -15.87
C ASN A 171 -5.68 6.85 -16.56
N GLN A 172 -6.03 7.98 -17.17
CA GLN A 172 -5.07 8.86 -17.80
C GLN A 172 -4.22 9.56 -16.74
N SER A 173 -2.91 9.38 -16.83
CA SER A 173 -1.95 10.10 -16.01
C SER A 173 -1.71 11.48 -16.59
N THR A 174 -1.91 12.52 -15.79
CA THR A 174 -1.46 13.86 -16.15
C THR A 174 -0.01 14.04 -15.70
N ALA A 175 0.91 14.25 -16.65
CA ALA A 175 2.28 14.58 -16.33
C ALA A 175 2.34 15.99 -15.74
N SER A 176 2.58 16.09 -14.44
CA SER A 176 3.04 17.35 -13.84
C SER A 176 4.54 17.49 -14.11
N GLY A 177 4.90 18.37 -15.03
CA GLY A 177 6.24 18.91 -15.27
C GLY A 177 7.42 17.92 -15.32
N LEU A 178 8.25 18.03 -16.32
CA LEU A 178 9.59 17.44 -16.35
C LEU A 178 10.45 18.14 -15.28
N THR A 179 10.59 17.54 -14.12
CA THR A 179 11.60 17.98 -13.16
C THR A 179 12.94 17.32 -13.52
N ASN A 180 14.02 18.09 -13.49
CA ASN A 180 15.37 17.58 -13.69
C ASN A 180 15.73 16.60 -12.56
N GLY A 181 15.40 15.35 -12.74
CA GLY A 181 15.84 14.27 -11.87
C GLY A 181 17.08 13.61 -12.47
N ASN A 182 18.15 13.53 -11.69
CA ASN A 182 19.28 12.66 -12.02
C ASN A 182 18.79 11.22 -11.90
N ALA A 183 18.41 10.62 -13.02
CA ALA A 183 18.19 9.19 -13.07
C ALA A 183 19.57 8.51 -13.06
N ALA A 184 19.89 7.81 -11.98
CA ALA A 184 21.01 6.90 -11.99
C ALA A 184 20.70 5.80 -13.02
N SER A 185 21.50 5.75 -14.07
CA SER A 185 21.41 4.70 -15.09
C SER A 185 22.08 3.45 -14.54
N SER A 186 21.30 2.43 -14.18
CA SER A 186 21.86 1.09 -14.01
C SER A 186 22.02 0.44 -15.39
N ALA A 187 23.20 -0.09 -15.67
CA ALA A 187 23.44 -0.81 -16.92
C ALA A 187 22.87 -2.23 -16.80
N GLY A 188 21.66 -2.46 -17.33
CA GLY A 188 21.05 -3.78 -17.37
C GLY A 188 19.53 -3.76 -17.13
N LEU A 189 18.95 -4.96 -17.22
CA LEU A 189 17.55 -5.18 -16.86
C LEU A 189 17.42 -5.23 -15.32
N GLU A 190 16.66 -4.31 -14.77
CA GLU A 190 16.39 -4.25 -13.33
C GLU A 190 14.99 -4.80 -13.05
N ARG A 191 14.86 -5.61 -11.99
CA ARG A 191 13.56 -6.12 -11.56
C ARG A 191 12.81 -4.99 -10.85
N LEU A 192 11.58 -4.70 -11.29
CA LEU A 192 10.76 -3.63 -10.73
C LEU A 192 10.14 -3.94 -9.36
N SER A 193 10.13 -5.20 -8.95
CA SER A 193 9.57 -5.62 -7.66
C SER A 193 10.29 -6.86 -7.14
N ASP A 194 10.73 -6.80 -5.89
CA ASP A 194 11.34 -7.92 -5.16
C ASP A 194 10.35 -8.63 -4.23
N VAL A 195 9.09 -8.21 -4.24
CA VAL A 195 8.05 -8.85 -3.42
C VAL A 195 7.69 -10.20 -4.03
N GLY A 196 7.84 -11.26 -3.25
CA GLY A 196 7.44 -12.61 -3.65
C GLY A 196 5.94 -12.67 -3.94
N ILE A 197 5.55 -13.49 -4.94
CA ILE A 197 4.16 -13.60 -5.42
C ILE A 197 3.15 -13.89 -4.30
N TYR A 198 3.57 -14.55 -3.23
CA TYR A 198 2.72 -14.88 -2.08
C TYR A 198 3.08 -14.12 -0.80
N ALA A 199 3.81 -13.02 -0.91
CA ALA A 199 4.22 -12.20 0.23
C ALA A 199 3.45 -10.88 0.37
N GLY A 200 2.77 -10.43 -0.69
CA GLY A 200 2.14 -9.11 -0.75
C GLY A 200 0.83 -8.96 0.02
N ASP A 201 0.19 -10.05 0.47
CA ASP A 201 -1.06 -10.01 1.20
C ASP A 201 -0.96 -10.75 2.53
N GLN A 202 -1.57 -10.22 3.58
CA GLN A 202 -1.48 -10.77 4.93
C GLN A 202 -2.10 -12.16 5.07
N ILE A 203 -3.19 -12.47 4.35
CA ILE A 203 -3.81 -13.80 4.35
C ILE A 203 -2.91 -14.78 3.60
N VAL A 204 -2.47 -14.39 2.41
CA VAL A 204 -1.69 -15.23 1.51
C VAL A 204 -0.33 -15.58 2.11
N ARG A 205 0.35 -14.62 2.75
CA ARG A 205 1.64 -14.86 3.40
C ARG A 205 1.55 -15.82 4.60
N ARG A 206 0.37 -15.99 5.19
CA ARG A 206 0.09 -16.95 6.28
C ARG A 206 -0.41 -18.31 5.80
N SER A 207 -0.62 -18.49 4.50
CA SER A 207 -1.01 -19.78 3.92
C SER A 207 0.20 -20.70 3.81
N SER A 208 0.32 -21.68 4.69
CA SER A 208 1.42 -22.66 4.65
C SER A 208 1.50 -23.41 3.32
N ALA A 209 0.37 -23.73 2.72
CA ALA A 209 0.32 -24.38 1.41
C ALA A 209 0.92 -23.53 0.30
N LEU A 210 0.62 -22.23 0.26
CA LEU A 210 1.17 -21.31 -0.74
C LEU A 210 2.66 -21.07 -0.50
N GLN A 211 3.10 -20.92 0.75
CA GLN A 211 4.51 -20.69 1.09
C GLN A 211 5.42 -21.91 0.78
N LEU A 212 4.83 -23.12 0.69
CA LEU A 212 5.58 -24.32 0.30
C LEU A 212 5.71 -24.50 -1.22
N THR A 213 5.08 -23.67 -2.03
CA THR A 213 5.18 -23.73 -3.49
C THR A 213 6.56 -23.40 -3.99
N ARG A 214 6.87 -23.88 -5.21
CA ARG A 214 8.15 -23.57 -5.89
C ARG A 214 8.35 -22.06 -6.10
N ASP A 215 7.28 -21.34 -6.40
CA ASP A 215 7.35 -19.91 -6.72
C ASP A 215 7.59 -19.06 -5.48
N ALA A 216 6.98 -19.41 -4.35
CA ALA A 216 7.28 -18.77 -3.06
C ALA A 216 8.76 -18.98 -2.66
N LYS A 217 9.28 -20.19 -2.81
CA LYS A 217 10.67 -20.52 -2.50
C LYS A 217 11.66 -19.77 -3.40
N ARG A 218 11.34 -19.59 -4.68
CA ARG A 218 12.16 -18.80 -5.61
C ARG A 218 12.31 -17.34 -5.18
N ALA A 219 11.24 -16.72 -4.69
CA ALA A 219 11.27 -15.36 -4.21
C ALA A 219 12.16 -15.21 -2.96
N LEU A 220 12.08 -16.16 -2.02
CA LEU A 220 12.93 -16.18 -0.82
C LEU A 220 14.41 -16.30 -1.16
N TYR A 221 14.80 -17.13 -2.15
CA TYR A 221 16.19 -17.25 -2.60
C TYR A 221 16.70 -15.96 -3.26
N ALA A 222 15.89 -15.26 -4.03
CA ALA A 222 16.27 -13.99 -4.64
C ALA A 222 16.56 -12.93 -3.56
N THR A 223 15.70 -12.80 -2.55
CA THR A 223 15.88 -11.85 -1.45
C THR A 223 17.13 -12.16 -0.60
N SER A 224 17.39 -13.43 -0.29
CA SER A 224 18.57 -13.82 0.49
C SER A 224 19.89 -13.61 -0.26
N MET A 225 19.92 -13.80 -1.58
CA MET A 225 21.11 -13.53 -2.41
C MET A 225 21.41 -12.02 -2.48
N PHE A 226 20.41 -11.15 -2.48
CA PHE A 226 20.59 -9.70 -2.48
C PHE A 226 21.15 -9.19 -1.15
N GLN A 227 20.68 -9.71 -0.01
CA GLN A 227 21.24 -9.37 1.30
C GLN A 227 22.72 -9.80 1.43
N LEU A 228 23.09 -10.95 0.88
CA LEU A 228 24.50 -11.42 0.88
C LEU A 228 25.40 -10.59 -0.04
N SER A 229 24.89 -10.06 -1.15
CA SER A 229 25.69 -9.20 -2.04
C SER A 229 25.90 -7.80 -1.46
N SER A 230 24.93 -7.24 -0.74
CA SER A 230 25.08 -5.95 -0.06
C SER A 230 26.07 -6.00 1.11
N ILE A 231 26.18 -7.12 1.81
CA ILE A 231 27.17 -7.33 2.88
C ILE A 231 28.61 -7.45 2.32
N ARG A 232 28.78 -7.98 1.10
CA ARG A 232 30.12 -8.12 0.50
C ARG A 232 30.70 -6.79 -0.04
N SER A 233 29.89 -5.76 -0.30
CA SER A 233 30.37 -4.48 -0.79
C SER A 233 30.90 -3.54 0.31
N PHE A 234 30.74 -3.88 1.60
CA PHE A 234 31.27 -3.11 2.73
C PHE A 234 32.62 -3.63 3.30
N GLY A 235 33.23 -4.59 2.65
CA GLY A 235 34.44 -5.29 3.17
C GLY A 235 35.68 -5.17 2.33
N THR A 236 35.88 -4.10 1.54
CA THR A 236 37.18 -3.80 0.90
C THR A 236 37.40 -2.30 0.82
N ASN A 237 37.92 -1.74 1.91
CA ASN A 237 38.93 -0.67 1.91
C ASN A 237 39.66 -0.70 3.26
#